data_45ae6ea5d09a7c4378d0eb556800042e
#
_entry.id   45ae6ea5d09a7c4378d0eb556800042e
#
_cell.length_a   1.000
_cell.length_b   1.000
_cell.length_c   1.000
_cell.angle_alpha   90.00
_cell.angle_beta   90.00
_cell.angle_gamma   90.00
#
_symmetry.space_group_name_H-M   'P 1'
#
loop_
_entity.id
_entity.type
_entity.pdbx_description
1 polymer ?
#
loop_
_entity_poly.entity_id
_entity_poly.type
_entity_poly.pdbx_seq_one_letter_code
_entity_poly.pdbx_strand_id
1 'polypeptide(L)'
;MKELREDHRNMSIVLELLDDVVEHASSGKDPDFELLDEIMRYMTVYPDAVHHPKEDIMYAQLRDKRPDLAEGLDSVPDDHNEIAALGSALRDEIEAINAGAAVRRQKLIEDASGYVNRLRSHMAWEERDLFKRIDTMLDDEPQEFNVAKF
;
A
#
# COMPACT_ATOMS: atom_id res chain seq x y z
N MET A 1 -7.32 -13.52 7.35
CA MET A 1 -6.15 -13.40 6.44
C MET A 1 -6.50 -13.37 4.96
N LYS A 2 -7.53 -14.10 4.54
CA LYS A 2 -7.97 -14.12 3.13
C LYS A 2 -8.24 -12.71 2.58
N GLU A 3 -8.96 -11.89 3.33
CA GLU A 3 -9.31 -10.51 2.94
C GLU A 3 -8.07 -9.64 2.76
N LEU A 4 -7.11 -9.67 3.68
CA LEU A 4 -5.87 -8.89 3.57
C LEU A 4 -5.04 -9.30 2.36
N ARG A 5 -4.95 -10.59 2.08
CA ARG A 5 -4.25 -11.09 0.88
C ARG A 5 -4.97 -10.70 -0.40
N GLU A 6 -6.29 -10.69 -0.39
CA GLU A 6 -7.10 -10.25 -1.53
C GLU A 6 -6.92 -8.75 -1.78
N ASP A 7 -6.87 -7.94 -0.72
CA ASP A 7 -6.55 -6.51 -0.81
C ASP A 7 -5.17 -6.29 -1.45
N HIS A 8 -4.16 -7.06 -1.05
CA HIS A 8 -2.82 -7.00 -1.65
C HIS A 8 -2.84 -7.34 -3.14
N ARG A 9 -3.60 -8.37 -3.54
CA ARG A 9 -3.74 -8.71 -4.97
C ARG A 9 -4.40 -7.58 -5.74
N ASN A 10 -5.45 -6.99 -5.20
CA ASN A 10 -6.16 -5.88 -5.84
C ASN A 10 -5.27 -4.65 -5.97
N MET A 11 -4.55 -4.30 -4.91
CA MET A 11 -3.58 -3.20 -4.96
C MET A 11 -2.45 -3.47 -5.95
N SER A 12 -1.95 -4.71 -6.04
CA SER A 12 -0.91 -5.09 -7.01
C SER A 12 -1.37 -4.92 -8.45
N ILE A 13 -2.63 -5.22 -8.76
CA ILE A 13 -3.21 -4.99 -10.09
C ILE A 13 -3.23 -3.49 -10.41
N VAL A 14 -3.63 -2.65 -9.46
CA VAL A 14 -3.65 -1.20 -9.65
C VAL A 14 -2.24 -0.64 -9.79
N LEU A 15 -1.26 -1.16 -9.05
CA LEU A 15 0.15 -0.78 -9.20
C LEU A 15 0.72 -1.17 -10.57
N GLU A 16 0.34 -2.31 -11.14
CA GLU A 16 0.71 -2.68 -12.51
C GLU A 16 0.15 -1.67 -13.52
N LEU A 17 -1.09 -1.25 -13.34
CA LEU A 17 -1.69 -0.21 -14.17
C LEU A 17 -0.94 1.11 -14.06
N LEU A 18 -0.52 1.49 -12.86
CA LEU A 18 0.30 2.68 -12.64
C LEU A 18 1.67 2.56 -13.34
N ASP A 19 2.32 1.39 -13.26
CA ASP A 19 3.56 1.11 -13.97
C ASP A 19 3.39 1.27 -15.49
N ASP A 20 2.30 0.78 -16.07
CA ASP A 20 2.02 0.91 -17.50
C ASP A 20 1.89 2.38 -17.91
N VAL A 21 1.24 3.20 -17.09
CA VAL A 21 1.12 4.64 -17.34
C VAL A 21 2.48 5.34 -17.24
N VAL A 22 3.29 4.95 -16.26
CA VAL A 22 4.67 5.48 -16.09
C VAL A 22 5.56 5.09 -17.26
N GLU A 23 5.50 3.86 -17.73
CA GLU A 23 6.25 3.39 -18.90
C GLU A 23 5.87 4.17 -20.15
N HIS A 24 4.58 4.42 -20.35
CA HIS A 24 4.07 5.25 -21.43
C HIS A 24 4.66 6.67 -21.39
N ALA A 25 4.69 7.28 -20.21
CA ALA A 25 5.29 8.58 -19.98
C ALA A 25 6.81 8.56 -20.26
N SER A 26 7.50 7.49 -19.86
CA SER A 26 8.94 7.30 -20.07
C SER A 26 9.31 7.20 -21.57
N SER A 27 8.37 6.74 -22.42
CA SER A 27 8.56 6.68 -23.86
C SER A 27 8.37 8.02 -24.58
N GLY A 28 8.17 9.12 -23.84
CA GLY A 28 8.01 10.47 -24.37
C GLY A 28 6.58 10.86 -24.70
N LYS A 29 5.61 10.00 -24.41
CA LYS A 29 4.18 10.27 -24.63
C LYS A 29 3.55 10.89 -23.38
N ASP A 30 2.49 11.65 -23.55
CA ASP A 30 1.77 12.20 -22.42
C ASP A 30 0.94 11.09 -21.75
N PRO A 31 1.02 10.96 -20.41
CA PRO A 31 0.21 10.01 -19.70
C PRO A 31 -1.26 10.43 -19.66
N ASP A 32 -2.14 9.45 -19.46
CA ASP A 32 -3.55 9.71 -19.17
C ASP A 32 -3.69 10.23 -17.73
N PHE A 33 -3.77 11.55 -17.58
CA PHE A 33 -3.82 12.20 -16.27
C PHE A 33 -5.13 11.96 -15.53
N GLU A 34 -6.24 11.72 -16.24
CA GLU A 34 -7.51 11.34 -15.60
C GLU A 34 -7.39 9.94 -14.97
N LEU A 35 -6.78 9.02 -15.69
CA LEU A 35 -6.52 7.67 -15.18
C LEU A 35 -5.55 7.70 -13.99
N LEU A 36 -4.49 8.50 -14.05
CA LEU A 36 -3.58 8.70 -12.92
C LEU A 36 -4.31 9.22 -11.67
N ASP A 37 -5.20 10.18 -11.85
CA ASP A 37 -6.00 10.72 -10.74
C ASP A 37 -6.89 9.63 -10.11
N GLU A 38 -7.57 8.83 -10.93
CA GLU A 38 -8.40 7.73 -10.46
C GLU A 38 -7.58 6.65 -9.72
N ILE A 39 -6.43 6.28 -10.27
CA ILE A 39 -5.50 5.32 -9.64
C ILE A 39 -5.08 5.83 -8.26
N MET A 40 -4.61 7.06 -8.18
CA MET A 40 -4.10 7.60 -6.93
C MET A 40 -5.19 7.93 -5.93
N ARG A 41 -6.40 8.22 -6.38
CA ARG A 41 -7.55 8.35 -5.51
C ARG A 41 -7.86 7.02 -4.81
N TYR A 42 -7.87 5.92 -5.56
CA TYR A 42 -8.03 4.58 -4.98
C TYR A 42 -6.90 4.23 -4.02
N MET A 43 -5.65 4.43 -4.46
CA MET A 43 -4.46 4.02 -3.70
C MET A 43 -4.23 4.87 -2.44
N THR A 44 -4.75 6.08 -2.36
CA THR A 44 -4.64 6.94 -1.17
C THR A 44 -5.84 6.83 -0.24
N VAL A 45 -6.97 6.32 -0.70
CA VAL A 45 -8.17 6.17 0.14
C VAL A 45 -8.27 4.75 0.70
N TYR A 46 -8.31 3.75 -0.16
CA TYR A 46 -8.58 2.38 0.31
C TYR A 46 -7.46 1.82 1.20
N PRO A 47 -6.18 1.83 0.80
CA PRO A 47 -5.13 1.32 1.68
C PRO A 47 -5.03 2.07 3.00
N ASP A 48 -5.06 3.38 2.97
CA ASP A 48 -4.80 4.21 4.15
C ASP A 48 -5.99 4.27 5.12
N ALA A 49 -7.21 4.25 4.61
CA ALA A 49 -8.42 4.34 5.43
C ALA A 49 -9.02 2.98 5.81
N VAL A 50 -8.74 1.92 5.06
CA VAL A 50 -9.38 0.61 5.24
C VAL A 50 -8.36 -0.49 5.49
N HIS A 51 -7.41 -0.70 4.59
CA HIS A 51 -6.51 -1.85 4.62
C HIS A 51 -5.46 -1.77 5.73
N HIS A 52 -4.66 -0.71 5.78
CA HIS A 52 -3.63 -0.54 6.80
C HIS A 52 -4.18 -0.52 8.24
N PRO A 53 -5.33 0.13 8.52
CA PRO A 53 -5.94 0.02 9.84
C PRO A 53 -6.32 -1.40 10.25
N LYS A 54 -6.78 -2.24 9.31
CA LYS A 54 -7.04 -3.66 9.59
C LYS A 54 -5.75 -4.40 9.95
N GLU A 55 -4.67 -4.16 9.21
CA GLU A 55 -3.37 -4.74 9.50
C GLU A 55 -2.85 -4.30 10.87
N ASP A 56 -2.95 -3.02 11.19
CA ASP A 56 -2.50 -2.48 12.47
C ASP A 56 -3.21 -3.15 13.65
N ILE A 57 -4.52 -3.43 13.52
CA ILE A 57 -5.28 -4.17 14.52
C ILE A 57 -4.75 -5.62 14.64
N MET A 58 -4.52 -6.28 13.50
CA MET A 58 -4.02 -7.66 13.48
C MET A 58 -2.62 -7.76 14.09
N TYR A 59 -1.74 -6.83 13.77
CA TYR A 59 -0.38 -6.80 14.31
C TYR A 59 -0.37 -6.47 15.81
N ALA A 60 -1.25 -5.61 16.28
CA ALA A 60 -1.42 -5.35 17.71
C ALA A 60 -1.85 -6.62 18.47
N GLN A 61 -2.77 -7.40 17.92
CA GLN A 61 -3.18 -8.68 18.49
C GLN A 61 -2.05 -9.71 18.47
N LEU A 62 -1.28 -9.75 17.38
CA LEU A 62 -0.11 -10.63 17.30
C LEU A 62 0.91 -10.29 18.40
N ARG A 63 1.19 -9.01 18.61
CA ARG A 63 2.09 -8.54 19.67
C ARG A 63 1.60 -8.94 21.06
N ASP A 64 0.32 -8.77 21.32
CA ASP A 64 -0.25 -9.05 22.64
C ASP A 64 -0.32 -10.54 22.94
N LYS A 65 -0.72 -11.35 21.97
CA LYS A 65 -0.93 -12.79 22.15
C LYS A 65 0.32 -13.63 21.93
N ARG A 66 1.17 -13.20 21.02
CA ARG A 66 2.36 -13.94 20.63
C ARG A 66 3.58 -12.99 20.54
N PRO A 67 4.05 -12.48 21.71
CA PRO A 67 5.22 -11.61 21.74
C PRO A 67 6.47 -12.22 21.10
N ASP A 68 6.56 -13.56 21.10
CA ASP A 68 7.60 -14.32 20.42
C ASP A 68 7.61 -14.17 18.89
N LEU A 69 6.47 -13.76 18.29
CA LEU A 69 6.31 -13.51 16.86
C LEU A 69 6.26 -12.01 16.51
N ALA A 70 6.55 -11.14 17.45
CA ALA A 70 6.33 -9.69 17.30
C ALA A 70 7.55 -8.91 16.80
N GLU A 71 8.66 -9.57 16.49
CA GLU A 71 9.87 -8.89 16.02
C GLU A 71 9.59 -8.09 14.74
N GLY A 72 10.00 -6.80 14.75
CA GLY A 72 9.84 -5.92 13.60
C GLY A 72 8.48 -5.25 13.46
N LEU A 73 7.48 -5.60 14.28
CA LEU A 73 6.14 -5.00 14.19
C LEU A 73 6.10 -3.52 14.56
N ASP A 74 7.04 -3.04 15.36
CA ASP A 74 7.07 -1.64 15.81
C ASP A 74 7.34 -0.65 14.67
N SER A 75 7.94 -1.11 13.57
CA SER A 75 8.21 -0.26 12.40
C SER A 75 7.00 -0.12 11.47
N VAL A 76 6.00 -1.00 11.56
CA VAL A 76 4.88 -1.03 10.62
C VAL A 76 4.06 0.26 10.58
N PRO A 77 3.68 0.89 11.71
CA PRO A 77 2.97 2.17 11.66
C PRO A 77 3.75 3.28 10.96
N ASP A 78 5.06 3.33 11.15
CA ASP A 78 5.93 4.31 10.47
C ASP A 78 6.02 4.02 8.98
N ASP A 79 6.11 2.75 8.58
CA ASP A 79 6.08 2.34 7.18
C ASP A 79 4.77 2.73 6.52
N HIS A 80 3.63 2.50 7.16
CA HIS A 80 2.32 2.92 6.67
C HIS A 80 2.22 4.43 6.52
N ASN A 81 2.73 5.20 7.48
CA ASN A 81 2.76 6.67 7.41
C ASN A 81 3.63 7.17 6.27
N GLU A 82 4.80 6.57 6.05
CA GLU A 82 5.68 6.90 4.93
C GLU A 82 5.00 6.64 3.59
N ILE A 83 4.38 5.48 3.42
CA ILE A 83 3.66 5.11 2.19
C ILE A 83 2.50 6.07 1.95
N ALA A 84 1.72 6.39 2.96
CA ALA A 84 0.62 7.36 2.88
C ALA A 84 1.12 8.74 2.45
N ALA A 85 2.24 9.20 3.00
CA ALA A 85 2.85 10.48 2.63
C ALA A 85 3.32 10.51 1.18
N LEU A 86 3.96 9.44 0.71
CA LEU A 86 4.39 9.31 -0.70
C LEU A 86 3.19 9.30 -1.65
N GLY A 87 2.15 8.56 -1.31
CA GLY A 87 0.92 8.50 -2.10
C GLY A 87 0.20 9.83 -2.17
N SER A 88 0.05 10.51 -1.04
CA SER A 88 -0.58 11.84 -0.98
C SER A 88 0.20 12.90 -1.76
N ALA A 89 1.52 12.88 -1.66
CA ALA A 89 2.38 13.80 -2.43
C ALA A 89 2.23 13.58 -3.94
N LEU A 90 2.21 12.33 -4.38
CA LEU A 90 2.02 11.98 -5.79
C LEU A 90 0.62 12.40 -6.28
N ARG A 91 -0.40 12.17 -5.49
CA ARG A 91 -1.76 12.59 -5.80
C ARG A 91 -1.87 14.11 -5.93
N ASP A 92 -1.29 14.86 -5.00
CA ASP A 92 -1.27 16.33 -5.04
C ASP A 92 -0.56 16.84 -6.30
N GLU A 93 0.53 16.20 -6.71
CA GLU A 93 1.26 16.52 -7.95
C GLU A 93 0.37 16.31 -9.18
N ILE A 94 -0.34 15.19 -9.26
CA ILE A 94 -1.26 14.88 -10.36
C ILE A 94 -2.44 15.86 -10.38
N GLU A 95 -3.01 16.19 -9.24
CA GLU A 95 -4.06 17.20 -9.13
C GLU A 95 -3.58 18.58 -9.60
N ALA A 96 -2.36 18.96 -9.25
CA ALA A 96 -1.76 20.21 -9.70
C ALA A 96 -1.57 20.25 -11.22
N ILE A 97 -1.10 19.14 -11.83
CA ILE A 97 -0.97 19.02 -13.29
C ILE A 97 -2.34 19.15 -13.97
N ASN A 98 -3.37 18.48 -13.45
CA ASN A 98 -4.75 18.57 -13.95
C ASN A 98 -5.31 20.00 -13.82
N ALA A 99 -4.83 20.78 -12.87
CA ALA A 99 -5.18 22.18 -12.68
C ALA A 99 -4.31 23.16 -13.50
N GLY A 100 -3.42 22.65 -14.35
CA GLY A 100 -2.59 23.45 -15.25
C GLY A 100 -1.17 23.73 -14.79
N ALA A 101 -0.72 23.16 -13.67
CA ALA A 101 0.66 23.33 -13.21
C ALA A 101 1.66 22.61 -14.14
N ALA A 102 2.82 23.22 -14.33
CA ALA A 102 3.93 22.62 -15.06
C ALA A 102 4.78 21.78 -14.10
N VAL A 103 4.85 20.49 -14.35
CA VAL A 103 5.72 19.56 -13.62
C VAL A 103 6.60 18.83 -14.62
N ARG A 104 7.87 18.62 -14.25
CA ARG A 104 8.80 17.89 -15.11
C ARG A 104 8.34 16.42 -15.24
N ARG A 105 8.31 15.92 -16.47
CA ARG A 105 7.99 14.51 -16.75
C ARG A 105 8.85 13.56 -15.91
N GLN A 106 10.14 13.81 -15.83
CA GLN A 106 11.06 12.97 -15.08
C GLN A 106 10.73 12.95 -13.58
N LYS A 107 10.32 14.08 -13.02
CA LYS A 107 9.90 14.13 -11.61
C LYS A 107 8.66 13.25 -11.36
N LEU A 108 7.65 13.34 -12.22
CA LEU A 108 6.45 12.51 -12.12
C LEU A 108 6.80 11.02 -12.19
N ILE A 109 7.64 10.64 -13.14
CA ILE A 109 8.11 9.25 -13.31
C ILE A 109 8.84 8.77 -12.06
N GLU A 110 9.76 9.55 -11.53
CA GLU A 110 10.53 9.20 -10.32
C GLU A 110 9.63 9.06 -9.09
N ASP A 111 8.72 10.01 -8.89
CA ASP A 111 7.81 10.00 -7.74
C ASP A 111 6.84 8.82 -7.81
N ALA A 112 6.29 8.53 -8.98
CA ALA A 112 5.41 7.40 -9.20
C ALA A 112 6.16 6.06 -9.02
N SER A 113 7.34 5.92 -9.59
CA SER A 113 8.18 4.74 -9.44
C SER A 113 8.61 4.51 -7.99
N GLY A 114 8.96 5.57 -7.29
CA GLY A 114 9.30 5.53 -5.86
C GLY A 114 8.15 5.01 -5.00
N TYR A 115 6.95 5.52 -5.25
CA TYR A 115 5.75 5.06 -4.56
C TYR A 115 5.46 3.58 -4.82
N VAL A 116 5.45 3.17 -6.09
CA VAL A 116 5.20 1.79 -6.49
C VAL A 116 6.21 0.84 -5.84
N ASN A 117 7.48 1.15 -5.92
CA ASN A 117 8.54 0.31 -5.37
C ASN A 117 8.46 0.19 -3.85
N ARG A 118 8.17 1.30 -3.18
CA ARG A 118 8.04 1.31 -1.71
C ARG A 118 6.87 0.45 -1.24
N LEU A 119 5.70 0.62 -1.86
CA LEU A 119 4.51 -0.15 -1.49
C LEU A 119 4.66 -1.63 -1.84
N ARG A 120 5.22 -1.96 -3.00
CA ARG A 120 5.48 -3.36 -3.38
C ARG A 120 6.43 -4.05 -2.41
N SER A 121 7.52 -3.40 -2.03
CA SER A 121 8.47 -3.95 -1.06
C SER A 121 7.81 -4.20 0.30
N HIS A 122 6.99 -3.28 0.74
CA HIS A 122 6.25 -3.41 2.00
C HIS A 122 5.27 -4.59 1.96
N MET A 123 4.41 -4.66 0.93
CA MET A 123 3.47 -5.77 0.76
C MET A 123 4.18 -7.12 0.64
N ALA A 124 5.29 -7.18 -0.09
CA ALA A 124 6.08 -8.40 -0.24
C ALA A 124 6.66 -8.89 1.08
N TRP A 125 7.12 -7.97 1.92
CA TRP A 125 7.61 -8.31 3.26
C TRP A 125 6.47 -8.86 4.14
N GLU A 126 5.31 -8.21 4.14
CA GLU A 126 4.15 -8.67 4.89
C GLU A 126 3.69 -10.07 4.44
N GLU A 127 3.56 -10.28 3.14
CA GLU A 127 3.18 -11.57 2.56
C GLU A 127 4.16 -12.68 2.92
N ARG A 128 5.43 -12.37 2.86
CA ARG A 128 6.52 -13.32 3.06
C ARG A 128 6.74 -13.69 4.52
N ASP A 129 6.48 -12.76 5.42
CA ASP A 129 6.83 -12.87 6.84
C ASP A 129 5.63 -12.64 7.79
N LEU A 130 5.09 -11.42 7.85
CA LEU A 130 4.11 -11.04 8.87
C LEU A 130 2.79 -11.81 8.76
N PHE A 131 2.28 -12.00 7.55
CA PHE A 131 1.04 -12.75 7.36
C PHE A 131 1.18 -14.22 7.74
N LYS A 132 2.35 -14.79 7.54
CA LYS A 132 2.64 -16.16 7.98
C LYS A 132 2.66 -16.27 9.50
N ARG A 133 3.17 -15.25 10.19
CA ARG A 133 3.13 -15.21 11.66
C ARG A 133 1.71 -15.13 12.19
N ILE A 134 0.85 -14.36 11.53
CA ILE A 134 -0.57 -14.28 11.86
C ILE A 134 -1.25 -15.63 11.61
N ASP A 135 -0.99 -16.28 10.48
CA ASP A 135 -1.51 -17.62 10.21
C ASP A 135 -1.10 -18.61 11.31
N THR A 136 0.14 -18.57 11.77
CA THR A 136 0.63 -19.40 12.87
C THR A 136 -0.16 -19.12 14.16
N MET A 137 -0.36 -17.86 14.50
CA MET A 137 -1.18 -17.48 15.67
C MET A 137 -2.61 -17.99 15.56
N LEU A 138 -3.23 -17.85 14.38
CA LEU A 138 -4.60 -18.30 14.14
C LEU A 138 -4.74 -19.82 14.17
N ASP A 139 -3.76 -20.55 13.69
CA ASP A 139 -3.74 -22.02 13.73
C ASP A 139 -3.59 -22.55 15.15
N ASP A 140 -2.79 -21.88 15.98
CA ASP A 140 -2.57 -22.26 17.37
C ASP A 140 -3.75 -21.89 18.27
N GLU A 141 -4.42 -20.75 18.03
CA GLU A 141 -5.49 -20.21 18.86
C GLU A 141 -6.68 -19.68 18.03
N PRO A 142 -7.31 -20.50 17.16
CA PRO A 142 -8.31 -20.02 16.21
C PRO A 142 -9.58 -19.46 16.84
N GLN A 143 -9.89 -19.81 18.09
CA GLN A 143 -11.12 -19.40 18.79
C GLN A 143 -11.00 -18.04 19.49
N GLU A 144 -9.80 -17.56 19.73
CA GLU A 144 -9.55 -16.31 20.43
C GLU A 144 -9.51 -15.10 19.48
N PHE A 145 -9.43 -15.36 18.18
CA PHE A 145 -9.31 -14.34 17.18
C PHE A 145 -10.64 -14.04 16.49
N ASN A 146 -11.18 -12.87 16.71
CA ASN A 146 -12.44 -12.46 16.12
C ASN A 146 -12.22 -11.52 14.92
N VAL A 147 -12.26 -12.08 13.72
CA VAL A 147 -12.10 -11.33 12.46
C VAL A 147 -13.28 -10.40 12.16
N ALA A 148 -14.43 -10.61 12.81
CA ALA A 148 -15.64 -9.80 12.59
C ALA A 148 -15.52 -8.38 13.15
N LYS A 149 -14.42 -8.05 13.82
CA LYS A 149 -14.11 -6.69 14.27
C LYS A 149 -13.56 -5.79 13.17
N PHE A 150 -13.32 -6.35 12.02
CA PHE A 150 -12.95 -5.57 10.84
C PHE A 150 -14.21 -5.18 10.08
#